data_17f50fa5d09d1c140eee5dba87cedc57
#
_entry.id   17f50fa5d09d1c140eee5dba87cedc57
#
_cell.length_a   1.000
_cell.length_b   1.000
_cell.length_c   1.000
_cell.angle_alpha   90.00
_cell.angle_beta   90.00
_cell.angle_gamma   90.00
#
_symmetry.space_group_name_H-M   'P 1'
#
loop_
_entity.id
_entity.type
_entity.pdbx_description
1 polymer ?
#
loop_
_entity_poly.entity_id
_entity_poly.type
_entity_poly.pdbx_seq_one_letter_code
_entity_poly.pdbx_strand_id
1 'polypeptide(L)' 'MAGNQQAGKGGGEVLFEFQRVGTYMKVVAIDPVTATEVSVVGPATGSMELLKRTAINKLHFVMKRDAEKGRR' A
#
# COMPACT_ATOMS: atom_id res chain seq x y z
N MET A 1 -4.18 17.33 -3.60
CA MET A 1 -3.93 16.79 -3.60
C MET A 1 -3.70 16.05 -4.15
N ALA A 2 -3.74 16.12 -4.28
CA ALA A 2 -3.65 15.40 -4.69
C ALA A 2 -3.55 14.54 -4.98
N GLY A 3 -3.61 14.41 -4.92
CA GLY A 3 -3.61 13.55 -5.09
C GLY A 3 -3.82 12.74 -5.50
N ASN A 4 -4.32 12.57 -5.52
CA ASN A 4 -4.58 11.78 -5.70
C ASN A 4 -4.88 11.28 -6.57
N GLN A 5 -5.18 11.29 -6.98
CA GLN A 5 -5.54 10.88 -7.63
C GLN A 5 -5.47 10.11 -8.46
N GLN A 6 -5.45 9.87 -8.82
CA GLN A 6 -5.35 9.03 -9.56
C GLN A 6 -5.77 7.89 -9.43
N ALA A 7 -5.92 7.80 -8.79
CA ALA A 7 -6.19 6.59 -8.54
C ALA A 7 -7.40 6.22 -9.02
N GLY A 8 -8.19 6.17 -8.83
CA GLY A 8 -9.39 5.87 -9.14
C GLY A 8 -9.75 5.07 -10.27
N LYS A 9 -8.93 4.68 -11.03
CA LYS A 9 -9.28 3.98 -12.04
C LYS A 9 -9.68 2.72 -11.69
N GLY A 10 -10.60 2.21 -12.03
CA GLY A 10 -11.02 0.91 -11.84
C GLY A 10 -10.98 0.41 -10.50
N GLY A 11 -10.35 0.71 -9.73
CA GLY A 11 -10.38 0.11 -8.52
C GLY A 11 -10.43 0.96 -7.40
N GLY A 12 -10.31 2.05 -7.61
CA GLY A 12 -10.38 2.86 -6.51
C GLY A 12 -9.03 3.21 -6.01
N GLU A 13 -8.99 3.82 -4.88
CA GLU A 13 -7.77 4.38 -4.40
C GLU A 13 -7.11 3.56 -3.33
N VAL A 14 -5.84 3.75 -3.20
CA VAL A 14 -5.08 3.12 -2.13
C VAL A 14 -4.74 4.21 -1.13
N LEU A 15 -5.00 3.95 0.12
CA LEU A 15 -4.69 4.89 1.17
C LEU A 15 -3.36 4.51 1.78
N PHE A 16 -2.62 5.51 2.23
CA PHE A 16 -1.32 5.27 2.82
C PHE A 16 -1.21 5.89 4.20
N GLU A 17 -0.53 5.20 5.10
CA GLU A 17 -0.19 5.75 6.38
C GLU A 17 1.30 5.63 6.54
N PHE A 18 1.93 6.66 7.05
CA PHE A 18 3.37 6.66 7.26
C PHE A 18 3.65 6.82 8.75
N GLN A 19 4.50 5.97 9.26
CA GLN A 19 4.82 6.02 10.66
C GLN A 19 6.32 5.87 10.85
N ARG A 20 6.93 6.85 11.47
CA ARG A 20 8.35 6.78 11.74
C ARG A 20 8.61 6.04 13.03
N VAL A 21 9.51 5.07 12.99
CA VAL A 21 9.86 4.33 14.17
C VAL A 21 11.37 4.29 14.23
N GLY A 22 11.94 5.12 15.09
CA GLY A 22 13.38 5.20 15.20
C GLY A 22 14.02 5.60 13.88
N THR A 23 14.89 4.75 13.37
CA THR A 23 15.62 5.06 12.16
C THR A 23 14.95 4.53 10.90
N TYR A 24 13.75 4.00 11.00
CA TYR A 24 13.10 3.54 9.80
C TYR A 24 11.66 4.03 9.73
N MET A 25 11.10 3.86 8.56
CA MET A 25 9.76 4.32 8.27
C MET A 25 8.91 3.12 7.91
N LYS A 26 7.71 3.08 8.46
CA LYS A 26 6.76 2.03 8.14
C LYS A 26 5.70 2.66 7.25
N VAL A 27 5.40 2.02 6.15
CA VAL A 27 4.37 2.50 5.24
C VAL A 27 3.29 1.43 5.15
N VAL A 28 2.06 1.83 5.42
CA VAL A 28 0.92 0.94 5.36
C VAL A 28 0.10 1.34 4.15
N ALA A 29 -0.22 0.38 3.30
CA ALA A 29 -1.07 0.62 2.14
C ALA A 29 -2.38 -0.11 2.37
N ILE A 30 -3.48 0.57 2.18
CA ILE A 30 -4.79 0.04 2.49
C ILE A 30 -5.72 0.18 1.30
N ASP A 31 -6.39 -0.90 0.95
CA ASP A 31 -7.43 -0.84 -0.06
C ASP A 31 -8.75 -0.71 0.71
N PRO A 32 -9.42 0.44 0.64
CA PRO A 32 -10.61 0.65 1.46
C PRO A 32 -11.81 -0.18 1.04
N VAL A 33 -11.82 -0.64 -0.18
CA VAL A 33 -12.95 -1.44 -0.64
C VAL A 33 -12.96 -2.82 -0.01
N THR A 34 -11.81 -3.46 0.02
CA THR A 34 -11.71 -4.80 0.60
C THR A 34 -11.19 -4.80 2.02
N ALA A 35 -10.75 -3.65 2.50
CA ALA A 35 -10.13 -3.52 3.80
C ALA A 35 -8.83 -4.30 3.92
N THR A 36 -8.23 -4.61 2.79
CA THR A 36 -6.94 -5.29 2.80
C THR A 36 -5.85 -4.28 3.09
N GLU A 37 -4.95 -4.62 3.98
CA GLU A 37 -3.84 -3.72 4.24
C GLU A 37 -2.55 -4.49 4.38
N VAL A 38 -1.47 -3.85 3.96
CA VAL A 38 -0.14 -4.45 4.06
C VAL A 38 0.80 -3.36 4.58
N SER A 39 1.94 -3.76 5.08
CA SER A 39 2.92 -2.78 5.51
C SER A 39 4.29 -3.19 5.02
N VAL A 40 5.14 -2.19 4.80
CA VAL A 40 6.53 -2.39 4.45
C VAL A 40 7.34 -1.44 5.29
N VAL A 41 8.61 -1.74 5.46
CA VAL A 41 9.48 -0.94 6.29
C VAL A 41 10.77 -0.67 5.52
N GLY A 42 11.26 0.53 5.63
CA GLY A 42 12.52 0.88 5.01
C GLY A 42 13.21 1.98 5.79
N PRO A 43 14.42 2.33 5.43
CA PRO A 43 15.15 3.38 6.15
C PRO A 43 14.40 4.69 6.09
N ALA A 44 14.36 5.41 7.20
CA ALA A 44 13.66 6.69 7.24
C ALA A 44 14.31 7.70 6.30
N THR A 45 15.58 7.49 5.98
CA THR A 45 16.29 8.38 5.08
C THR A 45 16.19 7.94 3.63
N GLY A 46 15.49 6.86 3.36
CA GLY A 46 15.38 6.36 2.01
C GLY A 46 14.25 7.04 1.25
N SER A 47 13.98 6.52 0.08
CA SER A 47 12.96 7.11 -0.79
C SER A 47 11.57 6.70 -0.38
N MET A 48 10.74 7.66 -0.07
CA MET A 48 9.35 7.39 0.26
C MET A 48 8.62 6.87 -0.98
N GLU A 49 9.01 7.34 -2.14
CA GLU A 49 8.38 6.88 -3.37
C GLU A 49 8.62 5.40 -3.59
N LEU A 50 9.81 4.94 -3.28
CA LEU A 50 10.12 3.54 -3.41
C LEU A 50 9.34 2.72 -2.41
N LEU A 51 9.23 3.20 -1.18
CA LEU A 51 8.47 2.49 -0.17
C LEU A 51 7.00 2.41 -0.56
N LYS A 52 6.46 3.49 -1.09
CA LYS A 52 5.07 3.48 -1.52
C LYS A 52 4.86 2.48 -2.65
N ARG A 53 5.77 2.46 -3.61
CA ARG A 53 5.64 1.55 -4.73
C ARG A 53 5.72 0.10 -4.25
N THR A 54 6.63 -0.16 -3.34
CA THR A 54 6.78 -1.51 -2.78
C THR A 54 5.51 -1.92 -2.04
N ALA A 55 4.93 -0.97 -1.30
CA ALA A 55 3.71 -1.27 -0.56
C ALA A 55 2.55 -1.55 -1.52
N ILE A 56 2.45 -0.78 -2.60
CA ILE A 56 1.40 -1.01 -3.58
C ILE A 56 1.55 -2.38 -4.22
N ASN A 57 2.77 -2.73 -4.59
CA ASN A 57 3.00 -4.02 -5.21
C ASN A 57 2.64 -5.16 -4.27
N LYS A 58 2.99 -5.00 -3.01
CA LYS A 58 2.67 -6.02 -2.02
C LYS A 58 1.17 -6.12 -1.82
N LEU A 59 0.49 -4.98 -1.79
CA LEU A 59 -0.95 -4.95 -1.62
C LEU A 59 -1.64 -5.68 -2.78
N HIS A 60 -1.23 -5.39 -4.00
CA HIS A 60 -1.82 -6.03 -5.16
C HIS A 60 -1.57 -7.52 -5.16
N PHE A 61 -0.39 -7.92 -4.73
CA PHE A 61 -0.06 -9.33 -4.66
C PHE A 61 -0.97 -10.04 -3.67
N VAL A 62 -1.16 -9.46 -2.49
CA VAL A 62 -1.99 -10.06 -1.46
C VAL A 62 -3.45 -10.11 -1.91
N MET A 63 -3.92 -9.02 -2.53
CA MET A 63 -5.30 -8.98 -2.98
C MET A 63 -5.56 -10.02 -4.07
N LYS A 64 -4.60 -10.19 -4.97
CA LYS A 64 -4.75 -11.16 -6.02
C LYS A 64 -4.75 -12.57 -5.46
N ARG A 65 -3.85 -12.84 -4.52
CA ARG A 65 -3.78 -14.15 -3.90
C ARG A 65 -5.07 -14.46 -3.16
N ASP A 66 -5.59 -13.48 -2.43
CA ASP A 66 -6.80 -13.70 -1.66
C ASP A 66 -8.01 -13.90 -2.58
N ALA A 67 -8.05 -13.18 -3.68
CA ALA A 67 -9.14 -13.35 -4.63
C ALA A 67 -9.11 -14.75 -5.23
N GLU A 68 -7.92 -15.24 -5.52
CA GLU A 68 -7.81 -16.56 -6.08
C GLU A 68 -8.23 -17.64 -5.08
N LYS A 69 -7.86 -17.43 -3.83
CA LYS A 69 -8.24 -18.39 -2.82
C LYS A 69 -9.73 -18.36 -2.58
N GLY A 70 -10.29 -17.19 -2.62
CA GLY A 70 -11.71 -17.05 -2.39
C GLY A 70 -12.58 -17.61 -3.48
N ARG A 71 -11.98 -17.90 -4.64
CA ARG A 71 -12.74 -18.39 -5.68
C ARG A 71 -13.04 -19.79 -5.54
N ARG A 72 -12.48 -20.53 -4.74
CA ARG A 72 -12.72 -21.88 -4.62
C ARG A 72 -13.72 -22.23 -3.87
#